data_cdd3db17d1af4dc2af7daf8f33a00fca
#
_entry.id   cdd3db17d1af4dc2af7daf8f33a00fca
#
_cell.length_a   1.000
_cell.length_b   1.000
_cell.length_c   1.000
_cell.angle_alpha   90.00
_cell.angle_beta   90.00
_cell.angle_gamma   90.00
#
_symmetry.space_group_name_H-M   'P 1'
#
loop_
_entity.id
_entity.type
_entity.pdbx_description
1 polymer ?
#
loop_
_entity_poly.entity_id
_entity_poly.type
_entity_poly.pdbx_seq_one_letter_code
_entity_poly.pdbx_strand_id
1 'polypeptide(L)'
;MFKIIKDLNSILNKKQKLYLIFIYFSAFIVSLLEVASIGSLVGFITMLSNPIFLIEKIPLETLRLILLSMDKSAIAIYASVTLVVIFLFKNIFLFLFYYAESHINKNLTVDFCKNVLRSILNKPYIFHTLNNPANSITSSTAIVRRSMTYIFSNLVLFREVLTMLFLMTTLLFFNAKLSIITFALLIFFTLLFYFFIKEKMKILGAKANRYEENILRYLKETFSSIK
;
A
#
# COMPACT_ATOMS: atom_id res chain seq x y z
N MET A 1 14.83 -0.54 -6.31
CA MET A 1 14.36 -0.87 -4.95
C MET A 1 15.51 -1.08 -3.96
N PHE A 2 16.42 -2.02 -4.16
CA PHE A 2 17.53 -2.31 -3.23
C PHE A 2 18.46 -1.11 -2.92
N LYS A 3 18.80 -0.28 -3.92
CA LYS A 3 19.65 0.90 -3.72
C LYS A 3 19.00 1.92 -2.78
N ILE A 4 17.71 2.15 -2.93
CA ILE A 4 16.93 3.09 -2.10
C ILE A 4 16.84 2.60 -0.65
N ILE A 5 16.62 1.30 -0.45
CA ILE A 5 16.60 0.69 0.90
C ILE A 5 17.97 0.83 1.57
N LYS A 6 19.06 0.67 0.82
CA LYS A 6 20.43 0.84 1.33
C LYS A 6 20.71 2.28 1.73
N ASP A 7 20.31 3.26 0.89
CA ASP A 7 20.51 4.69 1.15
C ASP A 7 19.62 5.14 2.34
N LEU A 8 18.38 4.66 2.44
CA LEU A 8 17.53 4.89 3.60
C LEU A 8 18.10 4.30 4.88
N ASN A 9 18.73 3.14 4.80
CA ASN A 9 19.32 2.48 5.97
C ASN A 9 20.45 3.28 6.60
N SER A 10 21.13 4.15 5.85
CA SER A 10 22.16 5.04 6.37
C SER A 10 21.62 6.30 7.06
N ILE A 11 20.38 6.71 6.71
CA ILE A 11 19.78 7.97 7.16
C ILE A 11 18.80 7.73 8.34
N LEU A 12 18.23 6.53 8.45
CA LEU A 12 17.23 6.19 9.45
C LEU A 12 17.82 5.79 10.80
N ASN A 13 17.23 6.32 11.88
CA ASN A 13 17.50 5.89 13.25
C ASN A 13 16.98 4.48 13.52
N LYS A 14 17.53 3.78 14.53
CA LYS A 14 17.09 2.42 14.90
C LYS A 14 15.57 2.30 15.13
N LYS A 15 14.95 3.28 15.78
CA LYS A 15 13.49 3.32 16.01
C LYS A 15 12.71 3.43 14.70
N GLN A 16 13.16 4.26 13.79
CA GLN A 16 12.51 4.47 12.47
C GLN A 16 12.61 3.21 11.59
N LYS A 17 13.73 2.50 11.66
CA LYS A 17 13.89 1.20 11.00
C LYS A 17 12.90 0.18 11.54
N LEU A 18 12.72 0.12 12.86
CA LEU A 18 11.77 -0.77 13.50
C LEU A 18 10.32 -0.48 13.03
N TYR A 19 9.95 0.80 12.93
CA TYR A 19 8.64 1.18 12.40
C TYR A 19 8.43 0.73 10.95
N LEU A 20 9.43 0.87 10.07
CA LEU A 20 9.34 0.38 8.70
C LEU A 20 9.21 -1.15 8.64
N ILE A 21 10.01 -1.87 9.42
CA ILE A 21 9.92 -3.34 9.50
C ILE A 21 8.52 -3.75 9.96
N PHE A 22 7.97 -3.09 10.98
CA PHE A 22 6.61 -3.34 11.47
C PHE A 22 5.56 -3.13 10.37
N ILE A 23 5.66 -2.05 9.58
CA ILE A 23 4.72 -1.78 8.48
C ILE A 23 4.85 -2.86 7.39
N TYR A 24 6.06 -3.26 6.99
CA TYR A 24 6.24 -4.33 6.00
C TYR A 24 5.68 -5.66 6.47
N PHE A 25 5.89 -6.00 7.75
CA PHE A 25 5.30 -7.20 8.35
C PHE A 25 3.78 -7.14 8.42
N SER A 26 3.23 -6.00 8.84
CA SER A 26 1.78 -5.79 8.86
C SER A 26 1.17 -5.83 7.45
N ALA A 27 1.88 -5.29 6.44
CA ALA A 27 1.45 -5.37 5.04
C ALA A 27 1.36 -6.82 4.54
N PHE A 28 2.27 -7.70 4.99
CA PHE A 28 2.20 -9.13 4.70
C PHE A 28 0.92 -9.75 5.30
N ILE A 29 0.59 -9.45 6.56
CA ILE A 29 -0.63 -9.94 7.20
C ILE A 29 -1.88 -9.41 6.48
N VAL A 30 -1.90 -8.13 6.12
CA VAL A 30 -2.99 -7.52 5.34
C VAL A 30 -3.21 -8.27 4.03
N SER A 31 -2.14 -8.56 3.28
CA SER A 31 -2.24 -9.29 2.02
C SER A 31 -2.82 -10.70 2.21
N LEU A 32 -2.46 -11.38 3.28
CA LEU A 32 -3.06 -12.69 3.62
C LEU A 32 -4.55 -12.58 3.94
N LEU A 33 -4.95 -11.58 4.73
CA LEU A 33 -6.36 -11.34 5.07
C LEU A 33 -7.20 -10.98 3.85
N GLU A 34 -6.64 -10.22 2.91
CA GLU A 34 -7.30 -9.90 1.64
C GLU A 34 -7.61 -11.17 0.83
N VAL A 35 -6.62 -12.03 0.67
CA VAL A 35 -6.78 -13.30 -0.06
C VAL A 35 -7.72 -14.25 0.67
N ALA A 36 -7.61 -14.36 1.99
CA ALA A 36 -8.50 -15.18 2.81
C ALA A 36 -9.97 -14.72 2.68
N SER A 37 -10.21 -13.41 2.61
CA SER A 37 -11.55 -12.87 2.41
C SER A 37 -12.15 -13.21 1.04
N ILE A 38 -11.34 -13.16 -0.02
CA ILE A 38 -11.75 -13.58 -1.38
C ILE A 38 -12.05 -15.09 -1.38
N GLY A 39 -11.18 -15.88 -0.73
CA GLY A 39 -11.39 -17.32 -0.57
C GLY A 39 -12.65 -17.66 0.20
N SER A 40 -13.00 -16.89 1.24
CA SER A 40 -14.24 -17.08 1.98
C SER A 40 -15.51 -16.80 1.13
N LEU A 41 -15.41 -15.84 0.19
CA LEU A 41 -16.49 -15.54 -0.75
C LEU A 41 -16.70 -16.70 -1.75
N VAL A 42 -15.61 -17.27 -2.26
CA VAL A 42 -15.68 -18.48 -3.12
C VAL A 42 -16.25 -19.65 -2.32
N GLY A 43 -15.82 -19.85 -1.08
CA GLY A 43 -16.37 -20.85 -0.16
C GLY A 43 -17.88 -20.67 0.07
N PHE A 44 -18.32 -19.43 0.29
CA PHE A 44 -19.74 -19.10 0.45
C PHE A 44 -20.58 -19.46 -0.81
N ILE A 45 -20.12 -19.08 -2.00
CA ILE A 45 -20.80 -19.40 -3.26
C ILE A 45 -20.88 -20.93 -3.44
N THR A 46 -19.82 -21.65 -3.13
CA THR A 46 -19.79 -23.11 -3.23
C THR A 46 -20.73 -23.75 -2.21
N MET A 47 -20.81 -23.20 -0.98
CA MET A 47 -21.73 -23.66 0.06
C MET A 47 -23.20 -23.49 -0.36
N LEU A 48 -23.53 -22.40 -1.06
CA LEU A 48 -24.88 -22.17 -1.59
C LEU A 48 -25.22 -23.12 -2.76
N SER A 49 -24.25 -23.39 -3.63
CA SER A 49 -24.45 -24.20 -4.83
C SER A 49 -24.47 -25.69 -4.52
N ASN A 50 -23.54 -26.16 -3.67
CA ASN A 50 -23.40 -27.57 -3.30
C ASN A 50 -22.89 -27.72 -1.85
N PRO A 51 -23.80 -27.62 -0.85
CA PRO A 51 -23.39 -27.60 0.55
C PRO A 51 -22.69 -28.89 0.98
N ILE A 52 -23.11 -30.06 0.47
CA ILE A 52 -22.56 -31.37 0.85
C ILE A 52 -21.06 -31.44 0.54
N PHE A 53 -20.63 -30.96 -0.63
CA PHE A 53 -19.24 -31.00 -1.07
C PHE A 53 -18.27 -30.27 -0.12
N LEU A 54 -18.70 -29.15 0.46
CA LEU A 54 -17.88 -28.41 1.42
C LEU A 54 -17.96 -28.98 2.83
N ILE A 55 -19.15 -29.43 3.25
CA ILE A 55 -19.36 -29.99 4.58
C ILE A 55 -18.49 -31.24 4.79
N GLU A 56 -18.37 -32.10 3.77
CA GLU A 56 -17.50 -33.28 3.81
C GLU A 56 -16.01 -32.97 3.99
N LYS A 57 -15.56 -31.79 3.54
CA LYS A 57 -14.17 -31.35 3.64
C LYS A 57 -13.82 -30.72 5.00
N ILE A 58 -14.81 -30.48 5.85
CA ILE A 58 -14.59 -29.88 7.18
C ILE A 58 -13.90 -30.93 8.08
N PRO A 59 -12.72 -30.62 8.64
CA PRO A 59 -11.97 -31.59 9.46
C PRO A 59 -12.56 -31.83 10.86
N LEU A 60 -13.55 -31.02 11.28
CA LEU A 60 -14.20 -31.10 12.59
C LEU A 60 -15.49 -31.94 12.47
N GLU A 61 -15.46 -33.18 12.94
CA GLU A 61 -16.59 -34.11 12.85
C GLU A 61 -17.86 -33.57 13.52
N THR A 62 -17.76 -32.94 14.67
CA THR A 62 -18.90 -32.36 15.39
C THR A 62 -19.60 -31.27 14.59
N LEU A 63 -18.86 -30.38 13.96
CA LEU A 63 -19.39 -29.32 13.08
C LEU A 63 -20.03 -29.91 11.82
N ARG A 64 -19.41 -30.93 11.25
CA ARG A 64 -19.91 -31.64 10.08
C ARG A 64 -21.27 -32.29 10.34
N LEU A 65 -21.43 -33.00 11.47
CA LEU A 65 -22.68 -33.63 11.86
C LEU A 65 -23.81 -32.61 12.11
N ILE A 66 -23.48 -31.48 12.77
CA ILE A 66 -24.43 -30.40 13.01
C ILE A 66 -24.91 -29.79 11.67
N LEU A 67 -23.99 -29.50 10.75
CA LEU A 67 -24.34 -28.91 9.46
C LEU A 67 -25.14 -29.88 8.56
N LEU A 68 -24.87 -31.18 8.61
CA LEU A 68 -25.61 -32.20 7.86
C LEU A 68 -27.05 -32.39 8.38
N SER A 69 -27.29 -32.07 9.65
CA SER A 69 -28.67 -32.17 10.24
C SER A 69 -29.52 -30.92 9.98
N MET A 70 -28.96 -29.86 9.41
CA MET A 70 -29.63 -28.58 9.16
C MET A 70 -30.28 -28.54 7.77
N ASP A 71 -31.38 -27.79 7.68
CA ASP A 71 -32.02 -27.47 6.40
C ASP A 71 -31.14 -26.58 5.53
N LYS A 72 -31.23 -26.69 4.20
CA LYS A 72 -30.49 -25.87 3.25
C LYS A 72 -30.60 -24.35 3.51
N SER A 73 -31.81 -23.90 3.91
CA SER A 73 -32.08 -22.51 4.27
C SER A 73 -31.29 -22.05 5.51
N ALA A 74 -31.22 -22.90 6.53
CA ALA A 74 -30.44 -22.62 7.73
C ALA A 74 -28.94 -22.55 7.43
N ILE A 75 -28.40 -23.49 6.63
CA ILE A 75 -27.01 -23.47 6.18
C ILE A 75 -26.68 -22.17 5.44
N ALA A 76 -27.56 -21.71 4.54
CA ALA A 76 -27.39 -20.47 3.80
C ALA A 76 -27.29 -19.23 4.73
N ILE A 77 -28.17 -19.18 5.77
CA ILE A 77 -28.15 -18.09 6.75
C ILE A 77 -26.88 -18.09 7.56
N TYR A 78 -26.46 -19.25 8.10
CA TYR A 78 -25.22 -19.35 8.88
C TYR A 78 -23.99 -19.01 8.04
N ALA A 79 -23.92 -19.47 6.79
CA ALA A 79 -22.83 -19.15 5.88
C ALA A 79 -22.79 -17.64 5.57
N SER A 80 -23.94 -16.99 5.40
CA SER A 80 -24.05 -15.54 5.18
C SER A 80 -23.55 -14.76 6.39
N VAL A 81 -24.00 -15.12 7.58
CA VAL A 81 -23.58 -14.48 8.83
C VAL A 81 -22.07 -14.65 9.04
N THR A 82 -21.55 -15.85 8.82
CA THR A 82 -20.09 -16.11 8.93
C THR A 82 -19.29 -15.24 7.95
N LEU A 83 -19.75 -15.14 6.71
CA LEU A 83 -19.11 -14.29 5.70
C LEU A 83 -19.09 -12.82 6.15
N VAL A 84 -20.24 -12.29 6.62
CA VAL A 84 -20.32 -10.90 7.13
C VAL A 84 -19.34 -10.68 8.28
N VAL A 85 -19.26 -11.62 9.23
CA VAL A 85 -18.31 -11.52 10.36
C VAL A 85 -16.86 -11.51 9.89
N ILE A 86 -16.48 -12.37 8.94
CA ILE A 86 -15.14 -12.40 8.37
C ILE A 86 -14.81 -11.06 7.70
N PHE A 87 -15.73 -10.50 6.92
CA PHE A 87 -15.51 -9.21 6.24
C PHE A 87 -15.46 -8.04 7.23
N LEU A 88 -16.28 -8.03 8.26
CA LEU A 88 -16.21 -7.03 9.32
C LEU A 88 -14.86 -7.07 10.04
N PHE A 89 -14.43 -8.26 10.47
CA PHE A 89 -13.13 -8.44 11.12
C PHE A 89 -11.98 -7.97 10.23
N LYS A 90 -11.97 -8.38 8.96
CA LYS A 90 -10.98 -7.92 7.98
C LYS A 90 -10.96 -6.40 7.86
N ASN A 91 -12.13 -5.77 7.67
CA ASN A 91 -12.21 -4.32 7.45
C ASN A 91 -11.78 -3.52 8.69
N ILE A 92 -12.10 -4.00 9.89
CA ILE A 92 -11.60 -3.41 11.14
C ILE A 92 -10.07 -3.49 11.19
N PHE A 93 -9.50 -4.66 10.86
CA PHE A 93 -8.04 -4.83 10.84
C PHE A 93 -7.37 -3.94 9.80
N LEU A 94 -7.92 -3.84 8.59
CA LEU A 94 -7.46 -2.93 7.53
C LEU A 94 -7.50 -1.48 7.98
N PHE A 95 -8.58 -1.05 8.61
CA PHE A 95 -8.70 0.31 9.13
C PHE A 95 -7.60 0.62 10.14
N LEU A 96 -7.38 -0.28 11.10
CA LEU A 96 -6.30 -0.12 12.10
C LEU A 96 -4.91 -0.07 11.44
N PHE A 97 -4.69 -0.91 10.44
CA PHE A 97 -3.45 -0.92 9.68
C PHE A 97 -3.21 0.41 8.95
N TYR A 98 -4.18 0.93 8.19
CA TYR A 98 -4.06 2.20 7.49
C TYR A 98 -3.90 3.38 8.44
N TYR A 99 -4.57 3.34 9.58
CA TYR A 99 -4.39 4.34 10.63
C TYR A 99 -2.95 4.34 11.16
N ALA A 100 -2.41 3.18 11.49
CA ALA A 100 -1.03 3.03 11.96
C ALA A 100 -0.01 3.46 10.89
N GLU A 101 -0.20 3.04 9.63
CA GLU A 101 0.63 3.43 8.49
C GLU A 101 0.66 4.95 8.31
N SER A 102 -0.51 5.58 8.31
CA SER A 102 -0.64 7.04 8.19
C SER A 102 0.03 7.79 9.34
N HIS A 103 -0.12 7.31 10.57
CA HIS A 103 0.50 7.89 11.74
C HIS A 103 2.03 7.80 11.69
N ILE A 104 2.56 6.65 11.30
CA ILE A 104 4.01 6.43 11.12
C ILE A 104 4.56 7.31 9.99
N ASN A 105 3.85 7.39 8.86
CA ASN A 105 4.23 8.25 7.73
C ASN A 105 4.34 9.72 8.16
N LYS A 106 3.33 10.23 8.87
CA LYS A 106 3.33 11.59 9.42
C LYS A 106 4.55 11.83 10.31
N ASN A 107 4.80 10.95 11.28
CA ASN A 107 5.88 11.10 12.23
C ASN A 107 7.26 11.06 11.55
N LEU A 108 7.47 10.11 10.64
CA LEU A 108 8.70 10.02 9.86
C LEU A 108 8.91 11.30 9.02
N THR A 109 7.88 11.77 8.33
CA THR A 109 7.98 13.00 7.52
C THR A 109 8.36 14.20 8.36
N VAL A 110 7.75 14.39 9.53
CA VAL A 110 8.07 15.48 10.46
C VAL A 110 9.50 15.37 10.98
N ASP A 111 9.94 14.18 11.37
CA ASP A 111 11.31 13.96 11.86
C ASP A 111 12.35 14.25 10.78
N PHE A 112 12.10 13.84 9.54
CA PHE A 112 12.98 14.15 8.41
C PHE A 112 13.02 15.64 8.11
N CYS A 113 11.87 16.34 8.11
CA CYS A 113 11.83 17.79 7.95
C CYS A 113 12.67 18.49 9.02
N LYS A 114 12.51 18.08 10.29
CA LYS A 114 13.29 18.63 11.41
C LYS A 114 14.81 18.39 11.24
N ASN A 115 15.19 17.18 10.83
CA ASN A 115 16.60 16.84 10.67
C ASN A 115 17.24 17.62 9.52
N VAL A 116 16.56 17.75 8.38
CA VAL A 116 17.04 18.55 7.25
C VAL A 116 17.13 20.02 7.63
N LEU A 117 16.12 20.58 8.28
CA LEU A 117 16.14 21.96 8.75
C LEU A 117 17.30 22.22 9.74
N ARG A 118 17.49 21.32 10.72
CA ARG A 118 18.61 21.40 11.66
C ARG A 118 19.95 21.34 10.95
N SER A 119 20.10 20.47 9.96
CA SER A 119 21.31 20.36 9.15
C SER A 119 21.60 21.65 8.38
N ILE A 120 20.57 22.32 7.85
CA ILE A 120 20.69 23.59 7.14
C ILE A 120 21.10 24.70 8.12
N LEU A 121 20.42 24.79 9.27
CA LEU A 121 20.70 25.82 10.27
C LEU A 121 22.12 25.73 10.87
N ASN A 122 22.68 24.54 10.95
CA ASN A 122 24.04 24.30 11.44
C ASN A 122 25.13 24.56 10.38
N LYS A 123 24.80 25.01 9.17
CA LYS A 123 25.78 25.39 8.17
C LYS A 123 26.45 26.73 8.53
N PRO A 124 27.74 26.95 8.10
CA PRO A 124 28.43 28.21 8.36
C PRO A 124 27.70 29.39 7.71
N TYR A 125 27.90 30.60 8.25
CA TYR A 125 27.28 31.85 7.81
C TYR A 125 27.41 32.10 6.29
N ILE A 126 28.57 31.78 5.70
CA ILE A 126 28.82 31.90 4.26
C ILE A 126 27.78 31.09 3.45
N PHE A 127 27.34 29.90 3.93
CA PHE A 127 26.32 29.13 3.26
C PHE A 127 25.00 29.89 3.20
N HIS A 128 24.63 30.58 4.27
CA HIS A 128 23.36 31.35 4.34
C HIS A 128 23.40 32.62 3.51
N THR A 129 24.57 33.23 3.31
CA THR A 129 24.70 34.42 2.45
C THR A 129 24.68 34.09 0.97
N LEU A 130 25.24 32.93 0.58
CA LEU A 130 25.27 32.47 -0.81
C LEU A 130 24.00 31.76 -1.26
N ASN A 131 23.21 31.22 -0.34
CA ASN A 131 22.01 30.47 -0.68
C ASN A 131 20.75 31.26 -0.33
N ASN A 132 19.76 31.20 -1.23
CA ASN A 132 18.47 31.83 -1.02
C ASN A 132 17.71 31.11 0.11
N PRO A 133 17.21 31.81 1.15
CA PRO A 133 16.41 31.22 2.22
C PRO A 133 15.19 30.41 1.72
N ALA A 134 14.56 30.86 0.61
CA ALA A 134 13.45 30.13 0.01
C ALA A 134 13.82 28.71 -0.46
N ASN A 135 15.05 28.52 -0.99
CA ASN A 135 15.54 27.20 -1.37
C ASN A 135 15.75 26.29 -0.17
N SER A 136 16.19 26.86 0.94
CA SER A 136 16.37 26.12 2.20
C SER A 136 15.05 25.66 2.79
N ILE A 137 14.01 26.49 2.73
CA ILE A 137 12.66 26.14 3.16
C ILE A 137 12.08 25.03 2.25
N THR A 138 12.20 25.20 0.93
CA THR A 138 11.72 24.20 -0.05
C THR A 138 12.43 22.86 0.16
N SER A 139 13.76 22.87 0.37
CA SER A 139 14.53 21.65 0.61
C SER A 139 14.11 20.94 1.90
N SER A 140 13.81 21.67 2.97
CA SER A 140 13.44 21.09 4.26
C SER A 140 11.99 20.62 4.34
N THR A 141 11.12 21.06 3.43
CA THR A 141 9.69 20.74 3.46
C THR A 141 9.22 19.97 2.23
N ALA A 142 9.19 20.61 1.05
CA ALA A 142 8.62 20.03 -0.16
C ALA A 142 9.41 18.81 -0.67
N ILE A 143 10.73 18.90 -0.72
CA ILE A 143 11.59 17.80 -1.20
C ILE A 143 11.50 16.61 -0.25
N VAL A 144 11.52 16.84 1.06
CA VAL A 144 11.36 15.79 2.07
C VAL A 144 10.00 15.12 1.93
N ARG A 145 8.93 15.89 1.81
CA ARG A 145 7.57 15.34 1.63
C ARG A 145 7.48 14.47 0.39
N ARG A 146 8.01 14.90 -0.75
CA ARG A 146 8.05 14.09 -1.98
C ARG A 146 8.82 12.78 -1.79
N SER A 147 9.98 12.85 -1.13
CA SER A 147 10.78 11.68 -0.85
C SER A 147 10.03 10.67 0.02
N MET A 148 9.32 11.15 1.05
CA MET A 148 8.49 10.30 1.89
C MET A 148 7.31 9.70 1.12
N THR A 149 6.59 10.48 0.31
CA THR A 149 5.53 9.96 -0.56
C THR A 149 6.05 8.85 -1.46
N TYR A 150 7.24 9.01 -2.04
CA TYR A 150 7.86 7.99 -2.87
C TYR A 150 8.16 6.70 -2.08
N ILE A 151 8.69 6.81 -0.86
CA ILE A 151 8.99 5.67 0.02
C ILE A 151 7.72 4.90 0.35
N PHE A 152 6.66 5.60 0.77
CA PHE A 152 5.39 4.98 1.12
C PHE A 152 4.65 4.40 -0.10
N SER A 153 4.76 5.03 -1.28
CA SER A 153 4.24 4.45 -2.52
C SER A 153 4.91 3.12 -2.87
N ASN A 154 6.22 2.96 -2.62
CA ASN A 154 6.90 1.68 -2.79
C ASN A 154 6.40 0.61 -1.80
N LEU A 155 6.01 1.01 -0.59
CA LEU A 155 5.42 0.10 0.40
C LEU A 155 4.04 -0.38 -0.05
N VAL A 156 3.21 0.53 -0.58
CA VAL A 156 1.92 0.17 -1.19
C VAL A 156 2.13 -0.82 -2.34
N LEU A 157 3.05 -0.52 -3.26
CA LEU A 157 3.38 -1.45 -4.36
C LEU A 157 3.83 -2.83 -3.86
N PHE A 158 4.63 -2.87 -2.81
CA PHE A 158 5.06 -4.13 -2.20
C PHE A 158 3.86 -4.95 -1.70
N ARG A 159 2.91 -4.33 -1.01
CA ARG A 159 1.68 -4.96 -0.54
C ARG A 159 0.86 -5.51 -1.69
N GLU A 160 0.61 -4.70 -2.73
CA GLU A 160 -0.17 -5.12 -3.90
C GLU A 160 0.47 -6.31 -4.64
N VAL A 161 1.80 -6.31 -4.77
CA VAL A 161 2.53 -7.44 -5.36
C VAL A 161 2.38 -8.69 -4.50
N LEU A 162 2.47 -8.59 -3.18
CA LEU A 162 2.23 -9.71 -2.28
C LEU A 162 0.80 -10.25 -2.40
N THR A 163 -0.19 -9.38 -2.40
CA THR A 163 -1.60 -9.77 -2.56
C THR A 163 -1.80 -10.49 -3.90
N MET A 164 -1.22 -9.96 -4.99
CA MET A 164 -1.28 -10.60 -6.30
C MET A 164 -0.62 -11.99 -6.31
N LEU A 165 0.54 -12.15 -5.68
CA LEU A 165 1.23 -13.44 -5.57
C LEU A 165 0.40 -14.46 -4.78
N PHE A 166 -0.19 -14.06 -3.65
CA PHE A 166 -1.04 -14.95 -2.86
C PHE A 166 -2.31 -15.34 -3.59
N LEU A 167 -2.96 -14.39 -4.29
CA LEU A 167 -4.11 -14.68 -5.14
C LEU A 167 -3.74 -15.66 -6.26
N MET A 168 -2.61 -15.42 -6.94
CA MET A 168 -2.11 -16.32 -7.98
C MET A 168 -1.93 -17.73 -7.44
N THR A 169 -1.25 -17.86 -6.30
CA THR A 169 -1.00 -19.16 -5.66
C THR A 169 -2.32 -19.85 -5.31
N THR A 170 -3.25 -19.13 -4.72
CA THR A 170 -4.58 -19.67 -4.36
C THR A 170 -5.35 -20.15 -5.59
N LEU A 171 -5.40 -19.35 -6.66
CA LEU A 171 -6.10 -19.72 -7.88
C LEU A 171 -5.47 -20.91 -8.62
N LEU A 172 -4.13 -21.03 -8.59
CA LEU A 172 -3.42 -22.19 -9.16
C LEU A 172 -3.83 -23.51 -8.49
N PHE A 173 -4.08 -23.50 -7.18
CA PHE A 173 -4.58 -24.67 -6.44
C PHE A 173 -5.99 -25.10 -6.87
N PHE A 174 -6.86 -24.16 -7.27
CA PHE A 174 -8.21 -24.48 -7.71
C PHE A 174 -8.27 -24.97 -9.14
N ASN A 175 -7.68 -24.26 -10.07
CA ASN A 175 -7.64 -24.62 -11.49
C ASN A 175 -6.44 -23.98 -12.21
N ALA A 176 -5.35 -24.72 -12.34
CA ALA A 176 -4.11 -24.22 -12.91
C ALA A 176 -4.27 -23.68 -14.34
N LYS A 177 -5.06 -24.38 -15.20
CA LYS A 177 -5.25 -23.98 -16.60
C LYS A 177 -5.94 -22.61 -16.74
N LEU A 178 -7.06 -22.43 -16.05
CA LEU A 178 -7.79 -21.16 -16.06
C LEU A 178 -6.99 -20.02 -15.41
N SER A 179 -6.28 -20.31 -14.32
CA SER A 179 -5.46 -19.33 -13.64
C SER A 179 -4.32 -18.81 -14.52
N ILE A 180 -3.60 -19.69 -15.21
CA ILE A 180 -2.52 -19.28 -16.13
C ILE A 180 -3.06 -18.40 -17.25
N ILE A 181 -4.21 -18.73 -17.83
CA ILE A 181 -4.83 -17.92 -18.89
C ILE A 181 -5.20 -16.54 -18.36
N THR A 182 -5.83 -16.47 -17.20
CA THR A 182 -6.24 -15.20 -16.56
C THR A 182 -5.04 -14.31 -16.26
N PHE A 183 -3.96 -14.88 -15.70
CA PHE A 183 -2.74 -14.12 -15.41
C PHE A 183 -2.00 -13.70 -16.67
N ALA A 184 -1.95 -14.53 -17.71
CA ALA A 184 -1.38 -14.15 -19.00
C ALA A 184 -2.11 -12.94 -19.60
N LEU A 185 -3.45 -12.92 -19.55
CA LEU A 185 -4.26 -11.80 -19.97
C LEU A 185 -4.00 -10.54 -19.14
N LEU A 186 -3.93 -10.65 -17.80
CA LEU A 186 -3.65 -9.51 -16.92
C LEU A 186 -2.26 -8.92 -17.19
N ILE A 187 -1.25 -9.75 -17.35
CA ILE A 187 0.12 -9.31 -17.69
C ILE A 187 0.12 -8.63 -19.06
N PHE A 188 -0.55 -9.20 -20.06
CA PHE A 188 -0.65 -8.61 -21.40
C PHE A 188 -1.26 -7.21 -21.36
N PHE A 189 -2.41 -7.03 -20.70
CA PHE A 189 -3.04 -5.72 -20.57
C PHE A 189 -2.19 -4.73 -19.76
N THR A 190 -1.52 -5.19 -18.70
CA THR A 190 -0.62 -4.35 -17.90
C THR A 190 0.56 -3.85 -18.72
N LEU A 191 1.19 -4.71 -19.52
CA LEU A 191 2.28 -4.33 -20.42
C LEU A 191 1.81 -3.34 -21.48
N LEU A 192 0.65 -3.61 -22.08
CA LEU A 192 0.04 -2.76 -23.09
C LEU A 192 -0.23 -1.36 -22.52
N PHE A 193 -0.84 -1.28 -21.35
CA PHE A 193 -1.09 -0.03 -20.63
C PHE A 193 0.21 0.71 -20.29
N TYR A 194 1.22 -0.01 -19.82
CA TYR A 194 2.53 0.56 -19.49
C TYR A 194 3.18 1.21 -20.72
N PHE A 195 3.17 0.55 -21.86
CA PHE A 195 3.74 1.11 -23.11
C PHE A 195 3.03 2.41 -23.53
N PHE A 196 1.71 2.46 -23.47
CA PHE A 196 0.95 3.66 -23.86
C PHE A 196 1.09 4.82 -22.89
N ILE A 197 1.26 4.57 -21.60
CA ILE A 197 1.20 5.61 -20.58
C ILE A 197 2.58 6.10 -20.15
N LYS A 198 3.61 5.29 -20.23
CA LYS A 198 4.96 5.61 -19.76
C LYS A 198 5.46 6.98 -20.26
N GLU A 199 5.36 7.24 -21.56
CA GLU A 199 5.83 8.52 -22.14
C GLU A 199 4.96 9.69 -21.71
N LYS A 200 3.64 9.53 -21.72
CA LYS A 200 2.70 10.56 -21.24
C LYS A 200 2.97 10.93 -19.78
N MET A 201 3.16 9.94 -18.92
CA MET A 201 3.48 10.16 -17.50
C MET A 201 4.83 10.88 -17.32
N LYS A 202 5.83 10.56 -18.11
CA LYS A 202 7.13 11.27 -18.08
C LYS A 202 6.98 12.74 -18.44
N ILE A 203 6.24 13.04 -19.52
CA ILE A 203 5.98 14.40 -19.99
C ILE A 203 5.14 15.19 -18.96
N LEU A 204 4.08 14.57 -18.43
CA LEU A 204 3.22 15.20 -17.42
C LEU A 204 3.99 15.47 -16.12
N GLY A 205 4.84 14.54 -15.67
CA GLY A 205 5.70 14.72 -14.51
C GLY A 205 6.70 15.88 -14.69
N ALA A 206 7.31 16.00 -15.87
CA ALA A 206 8.21 17.11 -16.19
C ALA A 206 7.47 18.45 -16.22
N LYS A 207 6.25 18.48 -16.79
CA LYS A 207 5.39 19.69 -16.78
C LYS A 207 4.97 20.07 -15.36
N ALA A 208 4.54 19.12 -14.54
CA ALA A 208 4.16 19.38 -13.15
C ALA A 208 5.31 20.02 -12.36
N ASN A 209 6.53 19.50 -12.50
CA ASN A 209 7.70 20.09 -11.85
C ASN A 209 7.96 21.53 -12.30
N ARG A 210 7.86 21.83 -13.62
CA ARG A 210 8.02 23.20 -14.14
C ARG A 210 6.96 24.15 -13.62
N TYR A 211 5.70 23.72 -13.54
CA TYR A 211 4.62 24.53 -12.98
C TYR A 211 4.86 24.85 -11.50
N GLU A 212 5.33 23.89 -10.72
CA GLU A 212 5.63 24.10 -9.32
C GLU A 212 6.80 25.09 -9.11
N GLU A 213 7.85 24.98 -9.92
CA GLU A 213 8.96 25.95 -9.93
C GLU A 213 8.49 27.35 -10.33
N ASN A 214 7.61 27.47 -11.34
CA ASN A 214 7.05 28.73 -11.76
C ASN A 214 6.15 29.36 -10.68
N ILE A 215 5.31 28.57 -10.00
CA ILE A 215 4.48 29.05 -8.89
C ILE A 215 5.37 29.64 -7.79
N LEU A 216 6.43 28.95 -7.39
CA LEU A 216 7.36 29.43 -6.38
C LEU A 216 8.06 30.71 -6.82
N ARG A 217 8.42 30.83 -8.11
CA ARG A 217 9.01 32.05 -8.67
C ARG A 217 8.05 33.21 -8.65
N TYR A 218 6.83 33.04 -9.13
CA TYR A 218 5.79 34.09 -9.13
C TYR A 218 5.42 34.54 -7.72
N LEU A 219 5.28 33.61 -6.77
CA LEU A 219 5.06 33.97 -5.36
C LEU A 219 6.20 34.83 -4.84
N LYS A 220 7.45 34.46 -5.12
CA LYS A 220 8.62 35.21 -4.70
C LYS A 220 8.63 36.63 -5.32
N GLU A 221 8.38 36.75 -6.62
CA GLU A 221 8.33 38.03 -7.34
C GLU A 221 7.22 38.92 -6.77
N THR A 222 6.03 38.37 -6.54
CA THR A 222 4.89 39.09 -5.95
C THR A 222 5.20 39.61 -4.56
N PHE A 223 5.74 38.76 -3.68
CA PHE A 223 6.10 39.20 -2.32
C PHE A 223 7.28 40.16 -2.26
N SER A 224 8.20 40.11 -3.24
CA SER A 224 9.31 41.05 -3.30
C SER A 224 8.93 42.40 -3.88
N SER A 225 7.81 42.52 -4.63
CA SER A 225 7.31 43.76 -5.20
C SER A 225 6.35 44.55 -4.28
N ILE A 226 6.03 44.02 -3.09
CA ILE A 226 5.19 44.69 -2.07
C ILE A 226 6.00 45.67 -1.18
N LYS A 227 7.23 46.02 -1.57
CA LYS A 227 8.02 47.05 -0.89
C LYS A 227 7.74 48.41 -1.40
#